data_d96ce4600b4d13850ba4a72453c8d016
#
_entry.id   d96ce4600b4d13850ba4a72453c8d016
#
_cell.length_a   1.000
_cell.length_b   1.000
_cell.length_c   1.000
_cell.angle_alpha   90.00
_cell.angle_beta   90.00
_cell.angle_gamma   90.00
#
_symmetry.space_group_name_H-M   'P 1'
#
loop_
_entity.id
_entity.type
_entity.pdbx_description
1 polymer ?
#
loop_
_entity_poly.entity_id
_entity_poly.type
_entity_poly.pdbx_seq_one_letter_code
_entity_poly.pdbx_strand_id
1 'polypeptide(L)'
;MQSANAANPHLHQPHAAAMGAPAGMEHCPIMPTYGPPSIMFVEGSGCWLTDREGKRYLDLLSGLAVTSLGHSHPAVAEAVSRQAQRLVHTSNLYATEHAGPVAQTLDRLLGGGGQVFFANSGAEANECAMKLARKWAGHGRHVVVSTYGSFHGRTMATLAATGVIA
;
A
#
# COMPACT_ATOMS: atom_id res chain seq x y z
N MET A 1 28.55 30.98 0.39
CA MET A 1 28.72 29.65 -0.22
C MET A 1 27.35 29.22 -0.76
N GLN A 2 27.13 29.45 -2.05
CA GLN A 2 25.94 29.07 -2.76
C GLN A 2 26.16 27.63 -3.27
N SER A 3 25.45 26.66 -2.73
CA SER A 3 25.40 25.31 -3.31
C SER A 3 24.36 25.30 -4.43
N ALA A 4 24.84 25.14 -5.65
CA ALA A 4 24.03 24.96 -6.84
C ALA A 4 23.20 23.68 -6.71
N ASN A 5 21.89 23.82 -6.67
CA ASN A 5 20.92 22.75 -6.82
C ASN A 5 20.86 22.39 -8.31
N ALA A 6 21.74 21.51 -8.77
CA ALA A 6 21.69 20.98 -10.12
C ALA A 6 20.47 20.07 -10.24
N ALA A 7 19.42 20.58 -10.85
CA ALA A 7 18.25 19.79 -11.25
C ALA A 7 18.71 18.61 -12.12
N ASN A 8 18.40 17.41 -11.69
CA ASN A 8 18.71 16.19 -12.45
C ASN A 8 17.81 16.13 -13.70
N PRO A 9 18.34 16.26 -14.93
CA PRO A 9 17.55 16.32 -16.15
C PRO A 9 16.87 15.01 -16.54
N HIS A 10 17.12 13.93 -15.83
CA HIS A 10 16.54 12.62 -16.14
C HIS A 10 15.21 12.33 -15.43
N LEU A 11 14.68 13.25 -14.62
CA LEU A 11 13.41 13.06 -13.91
C LEU A 11 12.19 13.64 -14.63
N HIS A 12 12.39 14.30 -15.77
CA HIS A 12 11.28 14.72 -16.64
C HIS A 12 11.25 13.87 -17.91
N GLN A 13 10.84 12.62 -17.78
CA GLN A 13 10.26 11.94 -18.94
C GLN A 13 8.86 12.53 -19.13
N PRO A 14 8.54 13.08 -20.31
CA PRO A 14 7.17 13.44 -20.62
C PRO A 14 6.37 12.14 -20.62
N HIS A 15 5.58 11.94 -19.58
CA HIS A 15 4.59 10.88 -19.62
C HIS A 15 3.74 11.04 -20.86
N ALA A 16 3.58 9.93 -21.56
CA ALA A 16 2.87 9.72 -22.81
C ALA A 16 1.76 10.75 -23.05
N ALA A 17 1.73 11.21 -24.31
CA ALA A 17 0.73 12.13 -24.85
C ALA A 17 -0.64 11.89 -24.22
N ALA A 18 -1.28 12.96 -23.78
CA ALA A 18 -2.56 13.02 -23.13
C ALA A 18 -3.61 12.13 -23.82
N MET A 19 -3.67 10.87 -23.40
CA MET A 19 -4.91 10.11 -23.54
C MET A 19 -5.86 10.75 -22.53
N GLY A 20 -6.97 11.29 -22.99
CA GLY A 20 -7.99 11.90 -22.11
C GLY A 20 -8.41 10.93 -21.02
N ALA A 21 -8.93 11.46 -19.92
CA ALA A 21 -9.48 10.62 -18.86
C ALA A 21 -10.50 9.63 -19.43
N PRO A 22 -10.57 8.39 -18.92
CA PRO A 22 -11.56 7.42 -19.37
C PRO A 22 -12.98 7.99 -19.27
N ALA A 23 -13.85 7.61 -20.18
CA ALA A 23 -15.24 8.06 -20.19
C ALA A 23 -15.91 7.83 -18.81
N GLY A 24 -16.55 8.87 -18.28
CA GLY A 24 -17.16 8.88 -16.96
C GLY A 24 -16.25 9.37 -15.82
N MET A 25 -15.01 9.78 -16.13
CA MET A 25 -14.08 10.37 -15.17
C MET A 25 -13.73 11.83 -15.45
N GLU A 26 -14.37 12.47 -16.44
CA GLU A 26 -14.06 13.82 -16.89
C GLU A 26 -14.23 14.89 -15.78
N HIS A 27 -15.13 14.63 -14.85
CA HIS A 27 -15.43 15.51 -13.70
C HIS A 27 -15.31 14.77 -12.35
N CYS A 28 -14.45 13.75 -12.28
CA CYS A 28 -14.28 13.00 -11.05
C CYS A 28 -13.60 13.86 -9.97
N PRO A 29 -14.21 14.06 -8.78
CA PRO A 29 -13.65 14.89 -7.71
C PRO A 29 -12.53 14.21 -6.92
N ILE A 30 -11.94 13.14 -7.43
CA ILE A 30 -10.76 12.51 -6.82
C ILE A 30 -9.57 13.45 -6.98
N MET A 31 -8.86 13.70 -5.88
CA MET A 31 -7.64 14.51 -5.89
C MET A 31 -6.62 13.89 -6.87
N PRO A 32 -6.09 14.64 -7.84
CA PRO A 32 -5.21 14.13 -8.89
C PRO A 32 -3.77 13.95 -8.39
N THR A 33 -3.55 13.12 -7.38
CA THR A 33 -2.23 12.88 -6.78
C THR A 33 -1.27 12.11 -7.70
N TYR A 34 -1.78 11.40 -8.70
CA TYR A 34 -0.99 10.60 -9.66
C TYR A 34 -1.19 11.01 -11.12
N GLY A 35 -1.86 12.12 -11.36
CA GLY A 35 -2.32 12.51 -12.69
C GLY A 35 -3.59 11.74 -13.13
N PRO A 36 -4.14 12.08 -14.30
CA PRO A 36 -5.34 11.43 -14.80
C PRO A 36 -5.05 9.98 -15.19
N PRO A 37 -5.88 9.00 -14.77
CA PRO A 37 -5.74 7.63 -15.22
C PRO A 37 -6.01 7.53 -16.72
N SER A 38 -5.26 6.68 -17.41
CA SER A 38 -5.43 6.46 -18.86
C SER A 38 -6.30 5.24 -19.20
N ILE A 39 -6.52 4.34 -18.23
CA ILE A 39 -7.25 3.08 -18.43
C ILE A 39 -8.20 2.90 -17.25
N MET A 40 -9.42 2.45 -17.56
CA MET A 40 -10.40 2.03 -16.55
C MET A 40 -10.55 0.51 -16.57
N PHE A 41 -9.96 -0.17 -15.61
CA PHE A 41 -10.18 -1.61 -15.43
C PHE A 41 -11.53 -1.85 -14.73
N VAL A 42 -12.26 -2.84 -15.23
CA VAL A 42 -13.60 -3.21 -14.71
C VAL A 42 -13.68 -4.65 -14.23
N GLU A 43 -12.74 -5.51 -14.64
CA GLU A 43 -12.69 -6.91 -14.27
C GLU A 43 -11.25 -7.39 -14.12
N GLY A 44 -11.03 -8.38 -13.26
CA GLY A 44 -9.76 -9.06 -13.10
C GLY A 44 -9.96 -10.54 -12.77
N SER A 45 -9.13 -11.41 -13.35
CA SER A 45 -9.15 -12.85 -13.09
C SER A 45 -7.74 -13.43 -13.20
N GLY A 46 -7.24 -14.04 -12.14
CA GLY A 46 -5.86 -14.51 -12.08
C GLY A 46 -4.88 -13.37 -12.34
N CYS A 47 -4.04 -13.50 -13.36
CA CYS A 47 -3.07 -12.48 -13.77
C CYS A 47 -3.59 -11.55 -14.89
N TRP A 48 -4.89 -11.53 -15.16
CA TRP A 48 -5.45 -10.75 -16.26
C TRP A 48 -6.40 -9.68 -15.75
N LEU A 49 -6.29 -8.49 -16.35
CA LEU A 49 -7.20 -7.37 -16.17
C LEU A 49 -7.94 -7.11 -17.48
N THR A 50 -9.19 -6.69 -17.39
CA THR A 50 -10.00 -6.28 -18.54
C THR A 50 -10.43 -4.83 -18.34
N ASP A 51 -10.24 -4.00 -19.35
CA ASP A 51 -10.72 -2.63 -19.33
C ASP A 51 -12.20 -2.54 -19.75
N ARG A 52 -12.73 -1.33 -19.69
CA ARG A 52 -14.13 -1.02 -20.02
C ARG A 52 -14.47 -1.33 -21.48
N GLU A 53 -13.51 -1.30 -22.36
CA GLU A 53 -13.62 -1.60 -23.80
C GLU A 53 -13.50 -3.10 -24.09
N GLY A 54 -13.25 -3.93 -23.05
CA GLY A 54 -13.11 -5.38 -23.18
C GLY A 54 -11.69 -5.83 -23.56
N LYS A 55 -10.73 -4.93 -23.64
CA LYS A 55 -9.34 -5.28 -23.91
C LYS A 55 -8.68 -5.89 -22.68
N ARG A 56 -7.92 -6.97 -22.91
CA ARG A 56 -7.23 -7.70 -21.84
C ARG A 56 -5.77 -7.30 -21.71
N TYR A 57 -5.29 -7.25 -20.49
CA TYR A 57 -3.91 -6.92 -20.11
C TYR A 57 -3.36 -7.97 -19.14
N LEU A 58 -2.12 -8.38 -19.37
CA LEU A 58 -1.39 -9.18 -18.39
C LEU A 58 -0.90 -8.25 -17.27
N ASP A 59 -1.36 -8.49 -16.06
CA ASP A 59 -0.98 -7.70 -14.89
C ASP A 59 0.32 -8.22 -14.28
N LEU A 60 1.41 -7.54 -14.56
CA LEU A 60 2.72 -7.76 -13.96
C LEU A 60 3.00 -6.83 -12.76
N LEU A 61 2.05 -5.96 -12.43
CA LEU A 61 2.17 -5.01 -11.32
C LEU A 61 1.50 -5.54 -10.03
N SER A 62 0.43 -6.31 -10.18
CA SER A 62 -0.35 -6.92 -9.08
C SER A 62 -0.78 -5.91 -8.01
N GLY A 63 -1.18 -4.68 -8.42
CA GLY A 63 -1.52 -3.61 -7.50
C GLY A 63 -0.36 -3.19 -6.57
N LEU A 64 0.88 -3.21 -7.05
CA LEU A 64 2.13 -3.07 -6.31
C LEU A 64 2.34 -4.24 -5.32
N ALA A 65 2.31 -5.47 -5.86
CA ALA A 65 2.49 -6.73 -5.15
C ALA A 65 1.40 -7.03 -4.07
N VAL A 66 0.20 -6.50 -4.23
CA VAL A 66 -0.91 -6.70 -3.30
C VAL A 66 -1.73 -7.95 -3.64
N THR A 67 -2.01 -8.20 -4.93
CA THR A 67 -2.85 -9.31 -5.39
C THR A 67 -2.03 -10.57 -5.66
N SER A 68 -1.27 -11.04 -4.66
CA SER A 68 -0.34 -12.17 -4.79
C SER A 68 -1.01 -13.49 -5.20
N LEU A 69 -2.30 -13.68 -4.90
CA LEU A 69 -3.09 -14.84 -5.30
C LEU A 69 -3.80 -14.65 -6.66
N GLY A 70 -3.56 -13.50 -7.31
CA GLY A 70 -4.29 -13.09 -8.50
C GLY A 70 -5.61 -12.39 -8.19
N HIS A 71 -6.19 -11.77 -9.23
CA HIS A 71 -7.46 -11.10 -9.14
C HIS A 71 -8.61 -12.11 -8.98
N SER A 72 -9.60 -11.74 -8.16
CA SER A 72 -10.84 -12.51 -7.96
C SER A 72 -10.61 -13.97 -7.53
N HIS A 73 -9.58 -14.20 -6.70
CA HIS A 73 -9.30 -15.55 -6.20
C HIS A 73 -10.52 -16.10 -5.43
N PRO A 74 -11.09 -17.25 -5.83
CA PRO A 74 -12.37 -17.71 -5.31
C PRO A 74 -12.36 -17.93 -3.79
N ALA A 75 -11.30 -18.50 -3.22
CA ALA A 75 -11.22 -18.69 -1.78
C ALA A 75 -11.22 -17.39 -0.98
N VAL A 76 -10.60 -16.31 -1.52
CA VAL A 76 -10.61 -14.98 -0.90
C VAL A 76 -11.99 -14.36 -0.99
N ALA A 77 -12.60 -14.39 -2.19
CA ALA A 77 -13.94 -13.82 -2.41
C ALA A 77 -14.99 -14.50 -1.52
N GLU A 78 -14.94 -15.82 -1.42
CA GLU A 78 -15.85 -16.60 -0.57
C GLU A 78 -15.61 -16.31 0.92
N ALA A 79 -14.37 -16.28 1.39
CA ALA A 79 -14.06 -16.01 2.78
C ALA A 79 -14.53 -14.61 3.21
N VAL A 80 -14.29 -13.58 2.37
CA VAL A 80 -14.74 -12.21 2.60
C VAL A 80 -16.27 -12.15 2.62
N SER A 81 -16.95 -12.76 1.66
CA SER A 81 -18.42 -12.79 1.59
C SER A 81 -19.03 -13.42 2.83
N ARG A 82 -18.55 -14.60 3.25
CA ARG A 82 -19.02 -15.26 4.47
C ARG A 82 -18.81 -14.41 5.71
N GLN A 83 -17.62 -13.84 5.86
CA GLN A 83 -17.30 -13.04 7.05
C GLN A 83 -18.08 -11.74 7.12
N ALA A 84 -18.27 -11.05 5.97
CA ALA A 84 -19.05 -9.83 5.90
C ALA A 84 -20.52 -10.02 6.34
N GLN A 85 -21.09 -11.21 6.11
CA GLN A 85 -22.44 -11.57 6.55
C GLN A 85 -22.53 -11.94 8.04
N ARG A 86 -21.40 -12.23 8.71
CA ARG A 86 -21.39 -12.62 10.12
C ARG A 86 -20.98 -11.48 11.04
N LEU A 87 -19.83 -10.85 10.76
CA LEU A 87 -19.26 -9.82 11.63
C LEU A 87 -18.22 -9.01 10.86
N VAL A 88 -18.42 -7.70 10.75
CA VAL A 88 -17.52 -6.81 10.04
C VAL A 88 -16.49 -6.18 10.97
N HIS A 89 -16.92 -5.59 12.10
CA HIS A 89 -16.03 -4.86 13.00
C HIS A 89 -16.57 -4.81 14.43
N THR A 90 -15.66 -4.91 15.42
CA THR A 90 -16.00 -4.82 16.85
C THR A 90 -15.06 -3.90 17.64
N SER A 91 -14.15 -3.19 17.00
CA SER A 91 -12.99 -2.53 17.61
C SER A 91 -11.99 -3.48 18.30
N ASN A 92 -10.83 -2.96 18.70
CA ASN A 92 -9.80 -3.72 19.41
C ASN A 92 -10.13 -3.94 20.90
N LEU A 93 -11.31 -3.50 21.37
CA LEU A 93 -11.78 -3.75 22.73
C LEU A 93 -12.28 -5.19 22.91
N TYR A 94 -12.57 -5.87 21.82
CA TYR A 94 -13.10 -7.23 21.85
C TYR A 94 -12.27 -8.16 20.97
N ALA A 95 -12.16 -9.41 21.36
CA ALA A 95 -11.50 -10.43 20.57
C ALA A 95 -12.38 -10.86 19.39
N THR A 96 -11.74 -11.22 18.28
CA THR A 96 -12.36 -11.84 17.12
C THR A 96 -11.71 -13.19 16.83
N GLU A 97 -12.45 -14.11 16.22
CA GLU A 97 -11.98 -15.48 16.00
C GLU A 97 -10.78 -15.61 15.05
N HIS A 98 -10.52 -14.59 14.21
CA HIS A 98 -9.47 -14.64 13.19
C HIS A 98 -8.15 -13.98 13.59
N ALA A 99 -8.18 -12.96 14.43
CA ALA A 99 -6.99 -12.18 14.77
C ALA A 99 -5.91 -13.03 15.46
N GLY A 100 -6.31 -13.84 16.46
CA GLY A 100 -5.38 -14.70 17.19
C GLY A 100 -4.68 -15.74 16.32
N PRO A 101 -5.41 -16.60 15.58
CA PRO A 101 -4.81 -17.60 14.70
C PRO A 101 -3.91 -17.01 13.60
N VAL A 102 -4.26 -15.85 13.04
CA VAL A 102 -3.39 -15.16 12.07
C VAL A 102 -2.11 -14.69 12.75
N ALA A 103 -2.21 -14.05 13.92
CA ALA A 103 -1.04 -13.59 14.67
C ALA A 103 -0.10 -14.75 15.04
N GLN A 104 -0.64 -15.87 15.52
CA GLN A 104 0.14 -17.09 15.82
C GLN A 104 0.85 -17.64 14.58
N THR A 105 0.17 -17.62 13.42
CA THR A 105 0.77 -18.08 12.18
C THR A 105 1.93 -17.18 11.74
N LEU A 106 1.77 -15.86 11.81
CA LEU A 106 2.81 -14.90 11.49
C LEU A 106 4.01 -15.02 12.45
N ASP A 107 3.75 -15.12 13.76
CA ASP A 107 4.79 -15.30 14.76
C ASP A 107 5.61 -16.56 14.49
N ARG A 108 4.96 -17.69 14.26
CA ARG A 108 5.62 -18.96 13.90
C ARG A 108 6.46 -18.85 12.65
N LEU A 109 5.97 -18.19 11.60
CA LEU A 109 6.71 -18.00 10.33
C LEU A 109 7.94 -17.12 10.49
N LEU A 110 7.94 -16.22 11.48
CA LEU A 110 9.05 -15.31 11.79
C LEU A 110 10.03 -15.88 12.84
N GLY A 111 9.85 -17.13 13.28
CA GLY A 111 10.75 -17.78 14.23
C GLY A 111 10.22 -17.85 15.67
N GLY A 112 9.06 -17.26 15.93
CA GLY A 112 8.40 -17.29 17.24
C GLY A 112 8.94 -16.27 18.26
N GLY A 113 8.19 -16.06 19.33
CA GLY A 113 8.56 -15.18 20.45
C GLY A 113 8.25 -13.69 20.23
N GLY A 114 7.55 -13.34 19.14
CA GLY A 114 7.14 -11.98 18.82
C GLY A 114 5.69 -11.66 19.21
N GLN A 115 5.30 -10.44 18.87
CA GLN A 115 3.91 -9.98 18.96
C GLN A 115 3.53 -9.29 17.65
N VAL A 116 2.28 -9.47 17.22
CA VAL A 116 1.79 -8.92 15.95
C VAL A 116 0.91 -7.70 16.23
N PHE A 117 1.20 -6.61 15.56
CA PHE A 117 0.38 -5.41 15.52
C PHE A 117 -0.29 -5.33 14.14
N PHE A 118 -1.61 -5.41 14.11
CA PHE A 118 -2.40 -5.21 12.89
C PHE A 118 -2.68 -3.73 12.66
N ALA A 119 -2.48 -3.28 11.43
CA ALA A 119 -2.72 -1.92 10.98
C ALA A 119 -3.44 -1.91 9.63
N ASN A 120 -3.99 -0.77 9.23
CA ASN A 120 -4.74 -0.65 7.96
C ASN A 120 -3.83 -0.42 6.76
N SER A 121 -2.57 -0.07 6.98
CA SER A 121 -1.61 0.21 5.91
C SER A 121 -0.16 -0.03 6.37
N GLY A 122 0.75 -0.18 5.41
CA GLY A 122 2.18 -0.21 5.68
C GLY A 122 2.69 1.09 6.32
N ALA A 123 2.09 2.24 5.99
CA ALA A 123 2.42 3.52 6.64
C ALA A 123 2.11 3.47 8.14
N GLU A 124 0.94 3.01 8.55
CA GLU A 124 0.57 2.85 9.96
C GLU A 124 1.45 1.85 10.69
N ALA A 125 1.80 0.74 10.04
CA ALA A 125 2.73 -0.24 10.60
C ALA A 125 4.12 0.38 10.84
N ASN A 126 4.65 1.15 9.89
CA ASN A 126 5.91 1.88 10.03
C ASN A 126 5.83 2.98 11.10
N GLU A 127 4.73 3.71 11.22
CA GLU A 127 4.50 4.67 12.32
C GLU A 127 4.57 3.97 13.68
N CYS A 128 3.96 2.79 13.79
CA CYS A 128 4.03 1.98 15.02
C CYS A 128 5.46 1.55 15.32
N ALA A 129 6.19 1.04 14.32
CA ALA A 129 7.57 0.61 14.46
C ALA A 129 8.49 1.76 14.93
N MET A 130 8.37 2.95 14.32
CA MET A 130 9.15 4.12 14.71
C MET A 130 8.84 4.59 16.12
N LYS A 131 7.56 4.62 16.53
CA LYS A 131 7.15 4.97 17.89
C LYS A 131 7.68 3.96 18.89
N LEU A 132 7.58 2.66 18.59
CA LEU A 132 8.05 1.58 19.45
C LEU A 132 9.56 1.64 19.63
N ALA A 133 10.32 1.80 18.54
CA ALA A 133 11.78 1.92 18.58
C ALA A 133 12.22 3.12 19.43
N ARG A 134 11.59 4.27 19.27
CA ARG A 134 11.91 5.47 20.07
C ARG A 134 11.55 5.29 21.55
N LYS A 135 10.41 4.68 21.83
CA LYS A 135 10.01 4.40 23.22
C LYS A 135 10.97 3.42 23.91
N TRP A 136 11.37 2.37 23.20
CA TRP A 136 12.28 1.36 23.72
C TRP A 136 13.71 1.91 23.90
N ALA A 137 14.19 2.72 22.97
CA ALA A 137 15.55 3.25 22.99
C ALA A 137 15.80 4.31 24.08
N GLY A 138 14.73 4.91 24.64
CA GLY A 138 14.81 5.93 25.68
C GLY A 138 15.25 7.31 25.20
N HIS A 139 15.66 8.16 26.15
CA HIS A 139 16.01 9.55 25.86
C HIS A 139 17.25 9.67 24.95
N GLY A 140 17.21 10.63 24.02
CA GLY A 140 18.33 10.97 23.12
C GLY A 140 18.44 10.11 21.87
N ARG A 141 17.79 8.96 21.78
CA ARG A 141 17.81 8.09 20.60
C ARG A 141 16.57 8.33 19.73
N HIS A 142 16.59 9.39 18.94
CA HIS A 142 15.45 9.79 18.10
C HIS A 142 15.76 9.81 16.61
N VAL A 143 17.02 9.56 16.22
CA VAL A 143 17.42 9.55 14.81
C VAL A 143 17.02 8.21 14.18
N VAL A 144 16.33 8.28 13.05
CA VAL A 144 15.99 7.14 12.20
C VAL A 144 16.81 7.25 10.92
N VAL A 145 17.50 6.19 10.55
CA VAL A 145 18.27 6.11 9.31
C VAL A 145 17.47 5.30 8.30
N SER A 146 17.33 5.83 7.09
CA SER A 146 16.68 5.16 5.96
C SER A 146 17.57 5.22 4.73
N THR A 147 17.31 4.35 3.75
CA THR A 147 18.09 4.31 2.51
C THR A 147 17.50 5.23 1.44
N TYR A 148 18.36 5.74 0.56
CA TYR A 148 17.91 6.41 -0.66
C TYR A 148 17.08 5.47 -1.53
N GLY A 149 16.05 6.01 -2.19
CA GLY A 149 15.15 5.22 -3.04
C GLY A 149 14.16 4.33 -2.27
N SER A 150 14.16 4.37 -0.93
CA SER A 150 13.20 3.61 -0.12
C SER A 150 11.83 4.28 -0.08
N PHE A 151 10.79 3.48 0.15
CA PHE A 151 9.43 3.95 0.38
C PHE A 151 8.89 3.39 1.69
N HIS A 152 8.51 4.27 2.61
CA HIS A 152 7.98 3.88 3.92
C HIS A 152 6.54 4.32 4.17
N GLY A 153 5.98 5.13 3.30
CA GLY A 153 4.62 5.65 3.39
C GLY A 153 4.53 7.16 3.18
N ARG A 154 3.33 7.71 3.35
CA ARG A 154 3.03 9.14 3.11
C ARG A 154 2.42 9.85 4.32
N THR A 155 2.44 9.24 5.51
CA THR A 155 2.18 9.93 6.77
C THR A 155 3.41 10.72 7.20
N MET A 156 3.31 11.59 8.18
CA MET A 156 4.38 12.55 8.48
C MET A 156 5.73 11.89 8.78
N ALA A 157 5.78 10.89 9.67
CA ALA A 157 7.04 10.23 10.00
C ALA A 157 7.52 9.30 8.88
N THR A 158 6.61 8.59 8.23
CA THR A 158 6.97 7.69 7.13
C THR A 158 7.40 8.44 5.87
N LEU A 159 6.82 9.61 5.61
CA LEU A 159 7.25 10.49 4.53
C LEU A 159 8.67 11.01 4.79
N ALA A 160 8.97 11.43 6.03
CA ALA A 160 10.30 11.85 6.42
C ALA A 160 11.37 10.75 6.28
N ALA A 161 10.97 9.47 6.40
CA ALA A 161 11.85 8.32 6.20
C ALA A 161 11.89 7.84 4.74
N THR A 162 10.97 8.29 3.88
CA THR A 162 10.92 7.92 2.46
C THR A 162 12.04 8.61 1.70
N GLY A 163 12.91 7.83 1.05
CA GLY A 163 14.04 8.33 0.29
C GLY A 163 13.76 8.57 -1.20
N VAL A 164 12.51 8.41 -1.64
CA VAL A 164 12.05 8.75 -2.99
C VAL A 164 11.69 10.22 -3.01
N ILE A 165 12.26 10.98 -3.94
CA ILE A 165 11.85 12.37 -4.19
C ILE A 165 10.48 12.30 -4.87
N ALA A 166 9.47 12.83 -4.22
CA ALA A 166 8.11 12.92 -4.75
C ALA A 166 8.00 14.06 -5.78
#